data_11088c194944c9e689fae73dd90d913d
#
_entry.id   11088c194944c9e689fae73dd90d913d
#
_cell.length_a   1.000
_cell.length_b   1.000
_cell.length_c   1.000
_cell.angle_alpha   90.00
_cell.angle_beta   90.00
_cell.angle_gamma   90.00
#
_symmetry.space_group_name_H-M   'P 1'
#
loop_
_entity.id
_entity.type
_entity.pdbx_description
1 polymer ?
#
loop_
_entity_poly.entity_id
_entity_poly.type
_entity_poly.pdbx_seq_one_letter_code
_entity_poly.pdbx_strand_id
1 'polypeptide(L)'
;MSAKRRNKKFRRFKVFVVIFCLVIIGVLIYFQRNVTRVLISISEATIRSITTVAVNDAIYYTLNDTMRYEDLIAIERDGEGNVTSITTDSLKINRIARDTAYLSQENLTKMSAEGIMVPIGALTGVEALAGFGTKINIKIIPISNVECRFVSKFTDAGINQTKHSLYLEIVSDISIILPSKSTNLASTIEVLICESVIAGKIPDT
;
A
#
# COMPACT_ATOMS: atom_id res chain seq x y z
N MET A 1 14.71 24.19 -69.51
CA MET A 1 14.76 24.75 -68.11
C MET A 1 13.79 24.13 -67.13
N SER A 2 13.06 23.06 -67.42
CA SER A 2 11.96 22.49 -66.59
C SER A 2 12.40 21.42 -65.53
N ALA A 3 13.46 20.65 -65.78
CA ALA A 3 13.85 19.52 -64.94
C ALA A 3 14.45 19.91 -63.56
N LYS A 4 15.14 21.07 -63.48
CA LYS A 4 15.82 21.53 -62.28
C LYS A 4 14.86 22.05 -61.18
N ARG A 5 13.65 22.52 -61.56
CA ARG A 5 12.60 22.97 -60.63
C ARG A 5 11.84 21.79 -60.00
N ARG A 6 11.68 20.66 -60.69
CA ARG A 6 10.98 19.46 -60.24
C ARG A 6 11.75 18.74 -59.14
N ASN A 7 13.09 18.69 -59.25
CA ASN A 7 13.94 18.09 -58.25
C ASN A 7 13.96 18.88 -56.93
N LYS A 8 13.82 20.22 -56.97
CA LYS A 8 13.78 21.06 -55.75
C LYS A 8 12.48 20.90 -54.97
N LYS A 9 11.34 20.72 -55.64
CA LYS A 9 10.04 20.44 -55.01
C LYS A 9 10.04 19.06 -54.36
N PHE A 10 10.59 18.04 -55.04
CA PHE A 10 10.68 16.68 -54.54
C PHE A 10 11.61 16.56 -53.34
N ARG A 11 12.70 17.31 -53.31
CA ARG A 11 13.62 17.39 -52.14
C ARG A 11 12.98 18.08 -50.95
N ARG A 12 12.20 19.15 -51.18
CA ARG A 12 11.43 19.83 -50.12
C ARG A 12 10.34 18.93 -49.54
N PHE A 13 9.66 18.18 -50.39
CA PHE A 13 8.67 17.19 -49.94
C PHE A 13 9.29 16.06 -49.09
N LYS A 14 10.43 15.51 -49.51
CA LYS A 14 11.17 14.52 -48.70
C LYS A 14 11.58 15.07 -47.34
N VAL A 15 12.11 16.30 -47.30
CA VAL A 15 12.48 16.97 -46.06
C VAL A 15 11.25 17.17 -45.15
N PHE A 16 10.13 17.61 -45.74
CA PHE A 16 8.87 17.76 -44.98
C PHE A 16 8.40 16.44 -44.39
N VAL A 17 8.42 15.34 -45.16
CA VAL A 17 8.06 14.01 -44.68
C VAL A 17 8.97 13.55 -43.55
N VAL A 18 10.27 13.76 -43.67
CA VAL A 18 11.23 13.42 -42.61
C VAL A 18 10.96 14.21 -41.34
N ILE A 19 10.75 15.52 -41.43
CA ILE A 19 10.41 16.35 -40.25
C ILE A 19 9.10 15.90 -39.63
N PHE A 20 8.09 15.61 -40.43
CA PHE A 20 6.79 15.11 -39.97
C PHE A 20 6.91 13.77 -39.24
N CYS A 21 7.70 12.83 -39.77
CA CYS A 21 8.01 11.57 -39.07
C CYS A 21 8.74 11.79 -37.76
N LEU A 22 9.71 12.70 -37.71
CA LEU A 22 10.43 13.03 -36.50
C LEU A 22 9.53 13.65 -35.41
N VAL A 23 8.57 14.50 -35.82
CA VAL A 23 7.55 15.08 -34.93
C VAL A 23 6.66 13.98 -34.37
N ILE A 24 6.16 13.07 -35.23
CA ILE A 24 5.33 11.93 -34.78
C ILE A 24 6.11 11.06 -33.78
N ILE A 25 7.35 10.71 -34.08
CA ILE A 25 8.19 9.91 -33.18
C ILE A 25 8.37 10.64 -31.85
N GLY A 26 8.65 11.95 -31.88
CA GLY A 26 8.77 12.77 -30.67
C GLY A 26 7.50 12.78 -29.83
N VAL A 27 6.34 12.92 -30.47
CA VAL A 27 5.02 12.86 -29.80
C VAL A 27 4.77 11.47 -29.21
N LEU A 28 5.09 10.41 -29.91
CA LEU A 28 4.93 9.03 -29.41
C LEU A 28 5.82 8.77 -28.20
N ILE A 29 7.08 9.19 -28.22
CA ILE A 29 8.00 9.04 -27.10
C ILE A 29 7.52 9.86 -25.89
N TYR A 30 7.06 11.09 -26.12
CA TYR A 30 6.50 11.95 -25.07
C TYR A 30 5.26 11.29 -24.44
N PHE A 31 4.34 10.80 -25.26
CA PHE A 31 3.13 10.13 -24.81
C PHE A 31 3.45 8.87 -24.00
N GLN A 32 4.34 8.01 -24.50
CA GLN A 32 4.76 6.79 -23.81
C GLN A 32 5.38 7.09 -22.43
N ARG A 33 6.25 8.09 -22.35
CA ARG A 33 6.88 8.48 -21.06
C ARG A 33 5.86 9.03 -20.08
N ASN A 34 4.91 9.80 -20.56
CA ASN A 34 3.90 10.43 -19.72
C ASN A 34 2.88 9.42 -19.21
N VAL A 35 2.39 8.55 -20.09
CA VAL A 35 1.48 7.44 -19.75
C VAL A 35 2.08 6.57 -18.67
N THR A 36 3.35 6.14 -18.82
CA THR A 36 4.01 5.30 -17.79
C THR A 36 4.08 5.99 -16.43
N ARG A 37 4.41 7.28 -16.39
CA ARG A 37 4.49 8.03 -15.13
C ARG A 37 3.14 8.14 -14.43
N VAL A 38 2.11 8.50 -15.18
CA VAL A 38 0.75 8.64 -14.66
C VAL A 38 0.19 7.29 -14.20
N LEU A 39 0.42 6.23 -14.97
CA LEU A 39 0.03 4.87 -14.58
C LEU A 39 0.67 4.44 -13.28
N ILE A 40 1.98 4.67 -13.10
CA ILE A 40 2.67 4.34 -11.84
C ILE A 40 2.02 5.09 -10.69
N SER A 41 1.84 6.39 -10.80
CA SER A 41 1.27 7.22 -9.73
C SER A 41 -0.15 6.79 -9.34
N ILE A 42 -1.04 6.54 -10.33
CA ILE A 42 -2.40 6.08 -10.07
C ILE A 42 -2.38 4.68 -9.46
N SER A 43 -1.54 3.78 -9.99
CA SER A 43 -1.41 2.42 -9.47
C SER A 43 -0.93 2.41 -8.02
N GLU A 44 0.09 3.21 -7.69
CA GLU A 44 0.59 3.33 -6.31
C GLU A 44 -0.50 3.81 -5.34
N ALA A 45 -1.21 4.88 -5.70
CA ALA A 45 -2.29 5.42 -4.88
C ALA A 45 -3.42 4.39 -4.68
N THR A 46 -3.82 3.71 -5.76
CA THR A 46 -4.89 2.71 -5.71
C THR A 46 -4.49 1.48 -4.91
N ILE A 47 -3.28 0.97 -5.09
CA ILE A 47 -2.79 -0.19 -4.33
C ILE A 47 -2.69 0.14 -2.85
N ARG A 48 -2.22 1.34 -2.45
CA ARG A 48 -2.27 1.77 -1.05
C ARG A 48 -3.70 1.72 -0.49
N SER A 49 -4.66 2.25 -1.22
CA SER A 49 -6.07 2.23 -0.81
C SER A 49 -6.60 0.81 -0.67
N ILE A 50 -6.38 -0.03 -1.68
CA ILE A 50 -6.80 -1.45 -1.67
C ILE A 50 -6.14 -2.21 -0.52
N THR A 51 -4.84 -1.99 -0.29
CA THR A 51 -4.12 -2.64 0.82
C THR A 51 -4.70 -2.24 2.17
N THR A 52 -4.99 -0.96 2.36
CA THR A 52 -5.59 -0.48 3.62
C THR A 52 -6.95 -1.13 3.86
N VAL A 53 -7.80 -1.21 2.83
CA VAL A 53 -9.13 -1.85 2.95
C VAL A 53 -8.98 -3.35 3.22
N ALA A 54 -8.15 -4.04 2.44
CA ALA A 54 -7.94 -5.48 2.57
C ALA A 54 -7.43 -5.88 3.96
N VAL A 55 -6.52 -5.08 4.52
CA VAL A 55 -5.97 -5.28 5.87
C VAL A 55 -7.02 -4.99 6.93
N ASN A 56 -7.75 -3.87 6.82
CA ASN A 56 -8.78 -3.52 7.80
C ASN A 56 -9.91 -4.56 7.84
N ASP A 57 -10.33 -5.07 6.67
CA ASP A 57 -11.33 -6.14 6.61
C ASP A 57 -10.80 -7.42 7.26
N ALA A 58 -9.54 -7.78 7.01
CA ALA A 58 -8.94 -8.95 7.65
C ALA A 58 -8.88 -8.82 9.18
N ILE A 59 -8.50 -7.65 9.68
CA ILE A 59 -8.48 -7.35 11.11
C ILE A 59 -9.87 -7.46 11.71
N TYR A 60 -10.88 -6.89 11.05
CA TYR A 60 -12.27 -6.94 11.51
C TYR A 60 -12.77 -8.38 11.67
N TYR A 61 -12.43 -9.27 10.73
CA TYR A 61 -12.84 -10.69 10.81
C TYR A 61 -12.00 -11.52 11.77
N THR A 62 -10.75 -11.14 12.02
CA THR A 62 -9.83 -11.91 12.85
C THR A 62 -9.90 -11.53 14.32
N LEU A 63 -10.09 -10.23 14.58
CA LEU A 63 -10.27 -9.69 15.93
C LEU A 63 -11.76 -9.62 16.23
N ASN A 64 -12.22 -10.52 17.11
CA ASN A 64 -13.59 -10.48 17.59
C ASN A 64 -13.79 -9.23 18.46
N ASP A 65 -14.94 -8.55 18.36
CA ASP A 65 -15.31 -7.36 19.16
C ASP A 65 -15.24 -7.59 20.69
N THR A 66 -15.15 -8.85 21.11
CA THR A 66 -15.09 -9.26 22.52
C THR A 66 -13.69 -9.49 23.04
N MET A 67 -12.64 -9.35 22.21
CA MET A 67 -11.26 -9.61 22.64
C MET A 67 -10.77 -8.55 23.62
N ARG A 68 -10.37 -9.00 24.82
CA ARG A 68 -9.87 -8.15 25.89
C ARG A 68 -8.36 -8.32 26.08
N TYR A 69 -7.77 -7.37 26.78
CA TYR A 69 -6.35 -7.42 27.15
C TYR A 69 -5.99 -8.72 27.87
N GLU A 70 -6.82 -9.14 28.83
CA GLU A 70 -6.62 -10.35 29.65
C GLU A 70 -6.69 -11.64 28.83
N ASP A 71 -7.28 -11.61 27.65
CA ASP A 71 -7.34 -12.76 26.74
C ASP A 71 -5.99 -13.05 26.07
N LEU A 72 -5.12 -12.04 25.99
CA LEU A 72 -3.82 -12.12 25.32
C LEU A 72 -2.64 -12.02 26.29
N ILE A 73 -2.84 -11.34 27.43
CA ILE A 73 -1.80 -10.97 28.37
C ILE A 73 -2.23 -11.37 29.78
N ALA A 74 -1.43 -12.19 30.44
CA ALA A 74 -1.57 -12.51 31.86
C ALA A 74 -0.60 -11.66 32.68
N ILE A 75 -1.10 -11.00 33.74
CA ILE A 75 -0.29 -10.23 34.69
C ILE A 75 -0.30 -10.99 35.99
N GLU A 76 0.88 -11.45 36.43
CA GLU A 76 1.07 -12.06 37.72
C GLU A 76 1.49 -11.00 38.75
N ARG A 77 0.94 -11.12 39.95
CA ARG A 77 1.23 -10.22 41.08
C ARG A 77 1.66 -11.01 42.30
N ASP A 78 2.53 -10.42 43.07
CA ASP A 78 2.92 -10.97 44.38
C ASP A 78 1.82 -10.76 45.46
N GLY A 79 2.06 -11.29 46.65
CA GLY A 79 1.15 -11.12 47.79
C GLY A 79 0.97 -9.69 48.28
N GLU A 80 1.81 -8.75 47.82
CA GLU A 80 1.75 -7.32 48.11
C GLU A 80 1.09 -6.50 46.97
N GLY A 81 0.72 -7.17 45.84
CA GLY A 81 0.08 -6.55 44.70
C GLY A 81 1.05 -5.99 43.64
N ASN A 82 2.37 -6.18 43.80
CA ASN A 82 3.34 -5.76 42.80
C ASN A 82 3.31 -6.71 41.61
N VAL A 83 3.47 -6.15 40.39
CA VAL A 83 3.58 -6.95 39.17
C VAL A 83 4.94 -7.69 39.17
N THR A 84 4.88 -9.02 39.11
CA THR A 84 6.07 -9.90 39.09
C THR A 84 6.36 -10.39 37.67
N SER A 85 5.33 -10.61 36.87
CA SER A 85 5.47 -11.13 35.52
C SER A 85 4.35 -10.61 34.60
N ILE A 86 4.69 -10.40 33.32
CA ILE A 86 3.75 -10.13 32.24
C ILE A 86 3.99 -11.19 31.19
N THR A 87 3.05 -12.11 31.04
CA THR A 87 3.16 -13.26 30.15
C THR A 87 2.14 -13.13 29.00
N THR A 88 2.60 -13.40 27.81
CA THR A 88 1.77 -13.34 26.60
C THR A 88 1.38 -14.74 26.14
N ASP A 89 0.11 -14.94 25.77
CA ASP A 89 -0.33 -16.16 25.09
C ASP A 89 0.19 -16.17 23.65
N SER A 90 1.44 -16.65 23.50
CA SER A 90 2.12 -16.68 22.20
C SER A 90 1.42 -17.53 21.16
N LEU A 91 0.70 -18.58 21.55
CA LEU A 91 -0.05 -19.43 20.60
C LEU A 91 -1.23 -18.68 20.01
N LYS A 92 -1.98 -17.99 20.86
CA LYS A 92 -3.16 -17.20 20.45
C LYS A 92 -2.73 -16.01 19.58
N ILE A 93 -1.71 -15.29 20.00
CA ILE A 93 -1.13 -14.15 19.25
C ILE A 93 -0.64 -14.60 17.86
N ASN A 94 0.14 -15.67 17.79
CA ASN A 94 0.64 -16.18 16.51
C ASN A 94 -0.46 -16.72 15.60
N ARG A 95 -1.56 -17.23 16.15
CA ARG A 95 -2.73 -17.63 15.37
C ARG A 95 -3.39 -16.41 14.75
N ILE A 96 -3.69 -15.39 15.55
CA ILE A 96 -4.29 -14.14 15.10
C ILE A 96 -3.42 -13.50 14.00
N ALA A 97 -2.12 -13.40 14.21
CA ALA A 97 -1.19 -12.83 13.22
C ALA A 97 -1.24 -13.58 11.90
N ARG A 98 -1.22 -14.92 11.93
CA ARG A 98 -1.31 -15.76 10.73
C ARG A 98 -2.63 -15.62 10.00
N ASP A 99 -3.72 -15.66 10.74
CA ASP A 99 -5.07 -15.58 10.16
C ASP A 99 -5.28 -14.19 9.53
N THR A 100 -4.82 -13.13 10.18
CA THR A 100 -4.85 -11.77 9.62
C THR A 100 -3.98 -11.66 8.37
N ALA A 101 -2.76 -12.21 8.38
CA ALA A 101 -1.88 -12.19 7.21
C ALA A 101 -2.53 -12.93 6.02
N TYR A 102 -3.07 -14.12 6.29
CA TYR A 102 -3.73 -14.93 5.26
C TYR A 102 -4.94 -14.22 4.65
N LEU A 103 -5.84 -13.70 5.48
CA LEU A 103 -7.04 -12.98 5.02
C LEU A 103 -6.67 -11.68 4.30
N SER A 104 -5.68 -10.93 4.79
CA SER A 104 -5.19 -9.73 4.12
C SER A 104 -4.66 -10.05 2.72
N GLN A 105 -3.87 -11.12 2.60
CA GLN A 105 -3.32 -11.61 1.34
C GLN A 105 -4.43 -12.03 0.36
N GLU A 106 -5.42 -12.77 0.85
CA GLU A 106 -6.56 -13.22 0.04
C GLU A 106 -7.41 -12.04 -0.44
N ASN A 107 -7.76 -11.11 0.45
CA ASN A 107 -8.52 -9.92 0.11
C ASN A 107 -7.78 -9.04 -0.89
N LEU A 108 -6.47 -8.81 -0.67
CA LEU A 108 -5.64 -8.03 -1.58
C LEU A 108 -5.60 -8.66 -2.98
N THR A 109 -5.48 -9.98 -3.06
CA THR A 109 -5.49 -10.71 -4.34
C THR A 109 -6.84 -10.56 -5.06
N LYS A 110 -7.95 -10.70 -4.35
CA LYS A 110 -9.30 -10.55 -4.91
C LYS A 110 -9.55 -9.13 -5.43
N MET A 111 -9.28 -8.12 -4.60
CA MET A 111 -9.51 -6.72 -4.96
C MET A 111 -8.62 -6.26 -6.12
N SER A 112 -7.40 -6.76 -6.19
CA SER A 112 -6.47 -6.42 -7.28
C SER A 112 -6.84 -7.06 -8.62
N ALA A 113 -7.53 -8.19 -8.62
CA ALA A 113 -8.00 -8.86 -9.82
C ALA A 113 -9.05 -8.04 -10.59
N GLU A 114 -9.78 -7.15 -9.92
CA GLU A 114 -10.77 -6.26 -10.55
C GLU A 114 -10.13 -5.22 -11.47
N GLY A 115 -8.86 -4.87 -11.23
CA GLY A 115 -8.12 -3.85 -11.98
C GLY A 115 -8.51 -2.42 -11.60
N ILE A 116 -7.93 -1.47 -12.31
CA ILE A 116 -8.14 -0.04 -12.07
C ILE A 116 -8.77 0.59 -13.30
N MET A 117 -9.90 1.26 -13.11
CA MET A 117 -10.57 2.02 -14.17
C MET A 117 -9.94 3.41 -14.32
N VAL A 118 -9.21 3.64 -15.40
CA VAL A 118 -8.52 4.91 -15.68
C VAL A 118 -9.10 5.57 -16.92
N PRO A 119 -9.56 6.85 -16.85
CA PRO A 119 -9.96 7.60 -18.04
C PRO A 119 -8.77 7.82 -18.98
N ILE A 120 -8.99 7.69 -20.28
CA ILE A 120 -7.91 7.92 -21.28
C ILE A 120 -7.31 9.32 -21.15
N GLY A 121 -8.13 10.32 -20.81
CA GLY A 121 -7.65 11.69 -20.60
C GLY A 121 -6.61 11.81 -19.47
N ALA A 122 -6.71 11.00 -18.41
CA ALA A 122 -5.71 10.98 -17.34
C ALA A 122 -4.32 10.55 -17.85
N LEU A 123 -4.29 9.67 -18.85
CA LEU A 123 -3.04 9.17 -19.44
C LEU A 123 -2.30 10.23 -20.28
N THR A 124 -2.96 11.31 -20.66
CA THR A 124 -2.31 12.42 -21.39
C THR A 124 -1.37 13.22 -20.49
N GLY A 125 -1.54 13.16 -19.16
CA GLY A 125 -0.80 13.95 -18.19
C GLY A 125 -1.20 15.43 -18.14
N VAL A 126 -2.30 15.79 -18.81
CA VAL A 126 -2.87 17.13 -18.77
C VAL A 126 -4.01 17.11 -17.75
N GLU A 127 -3.89 17.87 -16.65
CA GLU A 127 -4.86 17.88 -15.56
C GLU A 127 -6.28 18.22 -16.03
N ALA A 128 -6.41 19.18 -16.93
CA ALA A 128 -7.70 19.59 -17.50
C ALA A 128 -8.42 18.45 -18.26
N LEU A 129 -7.69 17.44 -18.73
CA LEU A 129 -8.23 16.29 -19.47
C LEU A 129 -8.38 15.05 -18.60
N ALA A 130 -7.92 15.06 -17.35
CA ALA A 130 -7.81 13.87 -16.52
C ALA A 130 -9.15 13.12 -16.29
N GLY A 131 -10.27 13.85 -16.29
CA GLY A 131 -11.60 13.25 -16.12
C GLY A 131 -12.29 12.84 -17.42
N PHE A 132 -11.73 13.18 -18.59
CA PHE A 132 -12.38 13.00 -19.89
C PHE A 132 -12.01 11.68 -20.57
N GLY A 133 -12.95 11.20 -21.39
CA GLY A 133 -12.77 10.04 -22.25
C GLY A 133 -13.28 8.73 -21.65
N THR A 134 -13.18 7.67 -22.46
CA THR A 134 -13.58 6.33 -22.06
C THR A 134 -12.66 5.79 -20.98
N LYS A 135 -13.22 5.16 -19.96
CA LYS A 135 -12.45 4.47 -18.91
C LYS A 135 -11.93 3.14 -19.47
N ILE A 136 -10.65 2.90 -19.32
CA ILE A 136 -10.01 1.62 -19.64
C ILE A 136 -9.68 0.91 -18.34
N ASN A 137 -9.90 -0.41 -18.32
CA ASN A 137 -9.53 -1.23 -17.18
C ASN A 137 -8.06 -1.66 -17.31
N ILE A 138 -7.23 -1.21 -16.39
CA ILE A 138 -5.82 -1.60 -16.30
C ILE A 138 -5.67 -2.64 -15.24
N LYS A 139 -5.38 -3.87 -15.65
CA LYS A 139 -5.10 -4.95 -14.72
C LYS A 139 -3.70 -4.75 -14.13
N ILE A 140 -3.65 -4.72 -12.80
CA ILE A 140 -2.41 -4.74 -12.04
C ILE A 140 -2.22 -6.17 -11.56
N ILE A 141 -1.04 -6.71 -11.73
CA ILE A 141 -0.67 -8.01 -11.18
C ILE A 141 0.14 -7.70 -9.91
N PRO A 142 -0.48 -7.71 -8.72
CA PRO A 142 0.26 -7.57 -7.49
C PRO A 142 0.92 -8.91 -7.19
N ILE A 143 2.23 -8.89 -7.03
CA ILE A 143 2.95 -9.93 -6.31
C ILE A 143 3.07 -9.36 -4.90
N SER A 144 2.28 -9.89 -3.97
CA SER A 144 2.24 -9.37 -2.62
C SER A 144 2.72 -10.42 -1.62
N ASN A 145 3.44 -9.96 -0.62
CA ASN A 145 3.73 -10.69 0.60
C ASN A 145 3.19 -9.87 1.77
N VAL A 146 2.35 -10.48 2.59
CA VAL A 146 1.78 -9.84 3.77
C VAL A 146 2.29 -10.57 5.01
N GLU A 147 3.00 -9.86 5.86
CA GLU A 147 3.49 -10.35 7.14
C GLU A 147 2.81 -9.60 8.28
N CYS A 148 2.37 -10.34 9.29
CA CYS A 148 1.78 -9.77 10.49
C CYS A 148 2.58 -10.19 11.70
N ARG A 149 2.84 -9.24 12.59
CA ARG A 149 3.49 -9.49 13.87
C ARG A 149 2.90 -8.62 14.98
N PHE A 150 2.89 -9.14 16.18
CA PHE A 150 2.55 -8.35 17.33
C PHE A 150 3.78 -7.61 17.87
N VAL A 151 3.58 -6.35 18.24
CA VAL A 151 4.61 -5.47 18.81
C VAL A 151 4.11 -4.95 20.15
N SER A 152 4.86 -5.27 21.20
CA SER A 152 4.59 -4.82 22.55
C SER A 152 5.37 -3.53 22.81
N LYS A 153 4.69 -2.48 23.27
CA LYS A 153 5.29 -1.19 23.64
C LYS A 153 4.97 -0.85 25.09
N PHE A 154 6.00 -0.46 25.82
CA PHE A 154 5.89 0.07 27.16
C PHE A 154 6.20 1.56 27.15
N THR A 155 5.27 2.36 27.70
CA THR A 155 5.46 3.81 27.80
C THR A 155 5.14 4.27 29.22
N ASP A 156 5.81 5.30 29.68
CA ASP A 156 5.52 5.94 30.95
C ASP A 156 4.10 6.56 30.92
N ALA A 157 3.31 6.31 31.94
CA ALA A 157 1.94 6.80 32.07
C ALA A 157 1.76 7.71 33.31
N GLY A 158 2.84 8.09 33.96
CA GLY A 158 2.85 8.93 35.15
C GLY A 158 3.59 8.31 36.33
N ILE A 159 3.42 8.87 37.54
CA ILE A 159 4.15 8.41 38.74
C ILE A 159 3.80 6.95 39.03
N ASN A 160 4.83 6.07 38.93
CA ASN A 160 4.72 4.63 39.16
C ASN A 160 3.66 3.92 38.27
N GLN A 161 3.42 4.44 37.08
CA GLN A 161 2.50 3.83 36.14
C GLN A 161 3.19 3.58 34.79
N THR A 162 3.01 2.38 34.26
CA THR A 162 3.50 2.01 32.94
C THR A 162 2.32 1.58 32.06
N LYS A 163 2.18 2.21 30.92
CA LYS A 163 1.21 1.80 29.92
C LYS A 163 1.84 0.71 29.05
N HIS A 164 1.21 -0.44 29.02
CA HIS A 164 1.52 -1.52 28.09
C HIS A 164 0.51 -1.52 26.96
N SER A 165 0.97 -1.35 25.74
CA SER A 165 0.16 -1.34 24.53
C SER A 165 0.62 -2.45 23.60
N LEU A 166 -0.32 -3.24 23.10
CA LEU A 166 -0.09 -4.32 22.15
C LEU A 166 -0.61 -3.91 20.78
N TYR A 167 0.29 -3.84 19.83
CA TYR A 167 -0.01 -3.49 18.45
C TYR A 167 0.08 -4.71 17.53
N LEU A 168 -0.76 -4.76 16.52
CA LEU A 168 -0.59 -5.62 15.37
C LEU A 168 0.02 -4.79 14.25
N GLU A 169 1.24 -5.13 13.87
CA GLU A 169 1.95 -4.52 12.76
C GLU A 169 1.82 -5.42 11.53
N ILE A 170 1.30 -4.86 10.45
CA ILE A 170 1.10 -5.53 9.18
C ILE A 170 2.01 -4.86 8.15
N VAL A 171 2.95 -5.64 7.62
CA VAL A 171 3.87 -5.21 6.57
C VAL A 171 3.44 -5.87 5.27
N SER A 172 3.18 -5.06 4.25
CA SER A 172 2.78 -5.54 2.92
C SER A 172 3.80 -5.06 1.91
N ASP A 173 4.49 -6.00 1.28
CA ASP A 173 5.38 -5.75 0.15
C ASP A 173 4.68 -6.13 -1.15
N ILE A 174 4.41 -5.14 -1.99
CA ILE A 174 3.62 -5.29 -3.21
C ILE A 174 4.46 -4.88 -4.40
N SER A 175 4.67 -5.80 -5.33
CA SER A 175 5.30 -5.52 -6.62
C SER A 175 4.23 -5.31 -7.68
N ILE A 176 4.24 -4.13 -8.29
CA ILE A 176 3.34 -3.77 -9.39
C ILE A 176 4.09 -4.00 -10.69
N ILE A 177 3.59 -4.88 -11.54
CA ILE A 177 4.14 -5.11 -12.86
C ILE A 177 3.32 -4.34 -13.88
N LEU A 178 3.95 -3.35 -14.50
CA LEU A 178 3.41 -2.60 -15.62
C LEU A 178 4.15 -2.99 -16.91
N PRO A 179 3.55 -2.79 -18.10
CA PRO A 179 4.17 -3.19 -19.36
C PRO A 179 5.56 -2.61 -19.64
N SER A 180 5.88 -1.47 -19.01
CA SER A 180 7.16 -0.75 -19.23
C SER A 180 8.06 -0.68 -18.01
N LYS A 181 7.57 -1.03 -16.82
CA LYS A 181 8.33 -0.94 -15.58
C LYS A 181 7.66 -1.73 -14.46
N SER A 182 8.44 -2.36 -13.59
CA SER A 182 7.98 -2.84 -12.29
C SER A 182 8.31 -1.82 -11.21
N THR A 183 7.43 -1.70 -10.22
CA THR A 183 7.61 -0.84 -9.05
C THR A 183 7.26 -1.64 -7.79
N ASN A 184 8.06 -1.49 -6.74
CA ASN A 184 7.80 -2.12 -5.45
C ASN A 184 7.24 -1.07 -4.50
N LEU A 185 6.21 -1.44 -3.79
CA LEU A 185 5.52 -0.64 -2.80
C LEU A 185 5.53 -1.38 -1.47
N ALA A 186 6.15 -0.79 -0.46
CA ALA A 186 6.02 -1.26 0.91
C ALA A 186 4.97 -0.41 1.64
N SER A 187 4.09 -1.06 2.37
CA SER A 187 3.11 -0.40 3.25
C SER A 187 3.16 -1.05 4.61
N THR A 188 3.26 -0.25 5.66
CA THR A 188 3.17 -0.70 7.03
C THR A 188 1.95 -0.08 7.68
N ILE A 189 1.11 -0.92 8.27
CA ILE A 189 -0.09 -0.54 9.01
C ILE A 189 0.09 -1.03 10.44
N GLU A 190 -0.07 -0.15 11.41
CA GLU A 190 0.01 -0.47 12.83
C GLU A 190 -1.36 -0.21 13.46
N VAL A 191 -1.92 -1.24 14.11
CA VAL A 191 -3.25 -1.16 14.75
C VAL A 191 -3.10 -1.50 16.22
N LEU A 192 -3.58 -0.63 17.10
CA LEU A 192 -3.67 -0.89 18.53
C LEU A 192 -4.75 -1.95 18.78
N ILE A 193 -4.35 -3.07 19.36
CA ILE A 193 -5.25 -4.18 19.68
C ILE A 193 -5.82 -4.03 21.08
N CYS A 194 -4.94 -3.82 22.03
CA CYS A 194 -5.33 -3.60 23.42
C CYS A 194 -4.25 -2.83 24.17
N GLU A 195 -4.66 -2.16 25.23
CA GLU A 195 -3.72 -1.51 26.16
C GLU A 195 -4.21 -1.61 27.60
N SER A 196 -3.28 -1.55 28.52
CA SER A 196 -3.54 -1.51 29.95
C SER A 196 -2.53 -0.63 30.65
N VAL A 197 -2.98 0.07 31.69
CA VAL A 197 -2.09 0.81 32.58
C VAL A 197 -1.78 -0.05 33.80
N ILE A 198 -0.51 -0.32 33.97
CA ILE A 198 0.00 -1.12 35.08
C ILE A 198 0.50 -0.15 36.15
N ALA A 199 -0.21 -0.10 37.26
CA ALA A 199 0.20 0.71 38.42
C ALA A 199 1.17 -0.09 39.29
N GLY A 200 2.34 0.50 39.55
CA GLY A 200 3.29 0.03 40.56
C GLY A 200 2.95 0.58 41.95
N LYS A 201 3.68 0.07 43.00
CA LYS A 201 3.55 0.59 44.35
C LYS A 201 4.15 1.99 44.43
N ILE A 202 3.44 2.92 45.07
CA ILE A 202 4.01 4.23 45.38
C ILE A 202 5.05 4.02 46.51
N PRO A 203 6.30 4.50 46.34
CA PRO A 203 7.28 4.43 47.41
C PRO A 203 6.77 5.14 48.66
N ASP A 204 6.87 4.47 49.82
CA ASP A 204 6.62 5.10 51.11
C ASP A 204 7.68 6.18 51.31
N THR A 205 7.27 7.44 51.51
CA THR A 205 8.15 8.58 51.80
C THR A 205 8.59 8.57 53.27
#